data_199d290a677a3008dfe7ffed25d429be
#
_entry.id   199d290a677a3008dfe7ffed25d429be
#
_cell.length_a   1.000
_cell.length_b   1.000
_cell.length_c   1.000
_cell.angle_alpha   90.00
_cell.angle_beta   90.00
_cell.angle_gamma   90.00
#
_symmetry.space_group_name_H-M   'P 1'
#
loop_
_entity.id
_entity.type
_entity.pdbx_description
1 polymer ?
#
loop_
_entity_poly.entity_id
_entity_poly.type
_entity_poly.pdbx_seq_one_letter_code
_entity_poly.pdbx_strand_id
1 'polypeptide(L)'
;HRDLKGMISPQNSISSLMSYYHKKAPKKNLPLVIYGQDAHQVQRVQKNLPKLMILVIGETARAESFSLNGYAKNTNPELSKQDIFNFSQVSSCGTATAVSVPCMFSGMPRVDYDEQLASHREGLLDIAKRAGYQVTWIDNNSGCKGACDRVEQYQIPENLKKKWCKDGECYDDILIDSLKQYLGTIAKDDDRPRLIVLHQVGSHGPAYYKRAPEAYQPFKPTCDTNAIQGCSQTELLNSYDNTIVYTDHVLSQMINTLKEISKYQTGLWYLSDHGESTGEHGLYLHGSPYAIAPSQQTHVPMIMWFSESWKQHNLAQVNCLSQQTKQKLSQDNLFPSLLSLLDVKTQVVNNKLDMLSQCK
;
A
#
# COMPACT_ATOMS: atom_id res chain seq x y z
N HIS A 1 -35.14 -1.06 -19.11
CA HIS A 1 -34.36 -0.08 -19.89
C HIS A 1 -32.94 0.16 -19.32
N ARG A 2 -32.55 -0.53 -18.25
CA ARG A 2 -31.17 -0.48 -17.69
C ARG A 2 -30.17 -1.31 -18.52
N ASP A 3 -30.63 -2.38 -19.14
CA ASP A 3 -29.76 -3.33 -19.87
C ASP A 3 -29.27 -2.80 -21.23
N LEU A 4 -29.94 -1.78 -21.77
CA LEU A 4 -29.58 -1.16 -23.05
C LEU A 4 -28.41 -0.16 -22.95
N LYS A 5 -28.11 0.40 -21.77
CA LYS A 5 -26.99 1.35 -21.62
C LYS A 5 -25.61 0.66 -21.70
N GLY A 6 -25.53 -0.63 -21.36
CA GLY A 6 -24.32 -1.44 -21.53
C GLY A 6 -24.10 -1.94 -22.97
N MET A 7 -25.15 -1.92 -23.80
CA MET A 7 -25.09 -2.46 -25.16
C MET A 7 -24.91 -1.40 -26.27
N ILE A 8 -25.05 -0.11 -25.96
CA ILE A 8 -25.00 0.98 -26.95
C ILE A 8 -24.02 2.05 -26.46
N SER A 9 -22.76 1.67 -26.31
CA SER A 9 -21.73 2.69 -26.16
C SER A 9 -20.56 2.37 -27.07
N PRO A 10 -20.51 2.91 -28.28
CA PRO A 10 -19.31 2.87 -29.10
C PRO A 10 -18.12 3.52 -28.38
N GLN A 11 -18.37 4.43 -27.41
CA GLN A 11 -17.33 5.07 -26.60
C GLN A 11 -16.59 4.08 -25.68
N ASN A 12 -17.29 3.15 -25.03
CA ASN A 12 -16.62 2.16 -24.18
C ASN A 12 -15.82 1.15 -24.99
N SER A 13 -16.34 0.76 -26.15
CA SER A 13 -15.62 -0.13 -27.08
C SER A 13 -14.42 0.58 -27.72
N ILE A 14 -14.55 1.86 -28.06
CA ILE A 14 -13.47 2.67 -28.65
C ILE A 14 -12.42 2.98 -27.59
N SER A 15 -12.78 3.35 -26.37
CA SER A 15 -11.83 3.58 -25.27
C SER A 15 -11.14 2.28 -24.81
N SER A 16 -11.85 1.16 -24.77
CA SER A 16 -11.27 -0.16 -24.52
C SER A 16 -10.35 -0.60 -25.65
N LEU A 17 -10.72 -0.33 -26.91
CA LEU A 17 -9.91 -0.62 -28.07
C LEU A 17 -8.66 0.29 -28.13
N MET A 18 -8.79 1.58 -27.86
CA MET A 18 -7.66 2.51 -27.75
C MET A 18 -6.74 2.11 -26.59
N SER A 19 -7.30 1.78 -25.43
CA SER A 19 -6.54 1.28 -24.30
C SER A 19 -5.81 -0.03 -24.60
N TYR A 20 -6.44 -0.93 -25.36
CA TYR A 20 -5.82 -2.17 -25.83
C TYR A 20 -4.69 -1.91 -26.83
N TYR A 21 -4.87 -0.99 -27.79
CA TYR A 21 -3.83 -0.59 -28.73
C TYR A 21 -2.70 0.18 -28.06
N HIS A 22 -2.98 1.06 -27.09
CA HIS A 22 -1.95 1.70 -26.27
C HIS A 22 -1.16 0.71 -25.42
N LYS A 23 -1.82 -0.32 -24.88
CA LYS A 23 -1.14 -1.41 -24.13
C LYS A 23 -0.33 -2.35 -25.05
N LYS A 24 -0.70 -2.47 -26.33
CA LYS A 24 0.03 -3.27 -27.34
C LYS A 24 1.04 -2.46 -28.15
N ALA A 25 1.03 -1.14 -28.08
CA ALA A 25 2.13 -0.36 -28.64
C ALA A 25 3.43 -0.86 -28.01
N PRO A 26 4.46 -1.23 -28.79
CA PRO A 26 5.72 -1.66 -28.23
C PRO A 26 6.17 -0.56 -27.28
N LYS A 27 6.38 -0.90 -25.97
CA LYS A 27 7.00 0.02 -25.03
C LYS A 27 8.28 0.45 -25.69
N LYS A 28 8.40 1.72 -26.07
CA LYS A 28 9.66 2.26 -26.55
C LYS A 28 10.65 1.96 -25.44
N ASN A 29 11.73 1.26 -25.74
CA ASN A 29 12.84 1.09 -24.81
C ASN A 29 13.49 2.47 -24.61
N LEU A 30 12.85 3.29 -23.77
CA LEU A 30 13.38 4.57 -23.37
C LEU A 30 14.54 4.34 -22.42
N PRO A 31 15.64 5.09 -22.56
CA PRO A 31 16.78 4.96 -21.64
C PRO A 31 16.33 5.29 -20.21
N LEU A 32 16.86 4.53 -19.23
CA LEU A 32 16.58 4.77 -17.82
C LEU A 32 17.07 6.17 -17.42
N VAL A 33 16.18 6.95 -16.83
CA VAL A 33 16.50 8.25 -16.24
C VAL A 33 16.90 8.03 -14.78
N ILE A 34 18.15 8.35 -14.45
CA ILE A 34 18.66 8.30 -13.08
C ILE A 34 18.02 9.44 -12.26
N TYR A 35 17.53 9.12 -11.05
CA TYR A 35 16.85 10.07 -10.19
C TYR A 35 17.34 9.96 -8.75
N GLY A 36 17.68 11.09 -8.13
CA GLY A 36 18.28 11.12 -6.80
C GLY A 36 19.69 10.50 -6.76
N GLN A 37 20.53 10.81 -7.73
CA GLN A 37 21.90 10.30 -7.82
C GLN A 37 22.77 10.66 -6.60
N ASP A 38 22.44 11.75 -5.92
CA ASP A 38 23.10 12.27 -4.73
C ASP A 38 22.63 11.60 -3.43
N ALA A 39 21.72 10.62 -3.51
CA ALA A 39 21.13 9.98 -2.34
C ALA A 39 22.16 9.26 -1.46
N HIS A 40 22.14 9.57 -0.17
CA HIS A 40 23.00 8.98 0.84
C HIS A 40 22.32 8.96 2.20
N GLN A 41 22.74 8.05 3.08
CA GLN A 41 22.32 8.07 4.48
C GLN A 41 23.02 9.20 5.23
N VAL A 42 22.27 9.85 6.12
CA VAL A 42 22.86 10.78 7.08
C VAL A 42 23.75 10.00 8.05
N GLN A 43 25.01 10.38 8.16
CA GLN A 43 25.92 9.78 9.14
C GLN A 43 25.42 10.09 10.56
N ARG A 44 25.19 9.06 11.35
CA ARG A 44 24.81 9.19 12.75
C ARG A 44 26.06 9.22 13.63
N VAL A 45 26.09 10.14 14.57
CA VAL A 45 27.18 10.30 15.54
C VAL A 45 27.30 9.10 16.49
N GLN A 46 26.18 8.40 16.73
CA GLN A 46 26.12 7.21 17.60
C GLN A 46 25.83 5.95 16.78
N LYS A 47 26.45 4.84 17.16
CA LYS A 47 26.21 3.52 16.57
C LYS A 47 24.86 2.96 17.07
N ASN A 48 23.77 3.46 16.49
CA ASN A 48 22.43 2.97 16.78
C ASN A 48 22.15 1.67 16.00
N LEU A 49 21.15 0.90 16.46
CA LEU A 49 20.63 -0.23 15.71
C LEU A 49 20.20 0.22 14.29
N PRO A 50 20.42 -0.60 13.26
CA PRO A 50 19.94 -0.29 11.91
C PRO A 50 18.42 -0.24 11.87
N LYS A 51 17.87 0.48 10.91
CA LYS A 51 16.42 0.55 10.67
C LYS A 51 15.93 -0.63 9.84
N LEU A 52 14.78 -1.17 10.22
CA LEU A 52 13.98 -2.07 9.42
C LEU A 52 12.60 -1.45 9.25
N MET A 53 12.29 -0.97 8.05
CA MET A 53 10.98 -0.44 7.70
C MET A 53 10.23 -1.43 6.83
N ILE A 54 9.01 -1.75 7.25
CA ILE A 54 8.04 -2.50 6.44
C ILE A 54 7.05 -1.49 5.85
N LEU A 55 7.01 -1.38 4.53
CA LEU A 55 6.01 -0.63 3.81
C LEU A 55 4.96 -1.60 3.27
N VAL A 56 3.75 -1.54 3.77
CA VAL A 56 2.64 -2.37 3.33
C VAL A 56 1.78 -1.58 2.36
N ILE A 57 1.75 -1.98 1.10
CA ILE A 57 0.83 -1.43 0.11
C ILE A 57 -0.45 -2.26 0.16
N GLY A 58 -1.50 -1.63 0.68
CA GLY A 58 -2.84 -2.21 0.70
C GLY A 58 -3.50 -2.09 -0.67
N GLU A 59 -4.49 -2.92 -0.91
CA GLU A 59 -5.27 -2.98 -2.15
C GLU A 59 -6.74 -2.71 -1.86
N THR A 60 -7.32 -1.74 -2.56
CA THR A 60 -8.77 -1.50 -2.63
C THR A 60 -9.42 -1.20 -1.27
N ALA A 61 -8.67 -0.78 -0.25
CA ALA A 61 -9.21 -0.43 1.05
C ALA A 61 -9.62 1.06 1.10
N ARG A 62 -10.90 1.32 1.45
CA ARG A 62 -11.41 2.68 1.63
C ARG A 62 -11.37 3.10 3.11
N ALA A 63 -10.99 4.35 3.36
CA ALA A 63 -10.82 4.88 4.72
C ALA A 63 -12.12 4.87 5.54
N GLU A 64 -13.26 5.12 4.90
CA GLU A 64 -14.55 5.20 5.57
C GLU A 64 -15.08 3.86 6.12
N SER A 65 -14.52 2.72 5.69
CA SER A 65 -14.85 1.39 6.23
C SER A 65 -13.98 0.99 7.42
N PHE A 66 -13.09 1.87 7.89
CA PHE A 66 -12.25 1.65 9.06
C PHE A 66 -12.92 2.20 10.31
N SER A 67 -13.14 1.35 11.34
CA SER A 67 -13.67 1.80 12.63
C SER A 67 -12.73 2.77 13.34
N LEU A 68 -11.44 2.72 13.05
CA LEU A 68 -10.45 3.74 13.47
C LEU A 68 -10.77 5.15 12.96
N ASN A 69 -11.53 5.25 11.87
CA ASN A 69 -11.99 6.53 11.29
C ASN A 69 -13.45 6.85 11.65
N GLY A 70 -14.07 6.11 12.57
CA GLY A 70 -15.43 6.34 13.03
C GLY A 70 -16.51 5.51 12.32
N TYR A 71 -16.13 4.49 11.54
CA TYR A 71 -17.11 3.56 10.95
C TYR A 71 -17.87 2.81 12.04
N ALA A 72 -19.19 2.65 11.87
CA ALA A 72 -20.08 2.10 12.90
C ALA A 72 -19.82 0.61 13.21
N LYS A 73 -19.39 -0.18 12.22
CA LYS A 73 -18.99 -1.57 12.44
C LYS A 73 -17.55 -1.64 12.94
N ASN A 74 -17.28 -2.53 13.88
CA ASN A 74 -15.92 -2.76 14.41
C ASN A 74 -15.08 -3.55 13.39
N THR A 75 -14.49 -2.85 12.43
CA THR A 75 -13.65 -3.42 11.37
C THR A 75 -12.16 -3.46 11.73
N ASN A 76 -11.75 -2.80 12.83
CA ASN A 76 -10.36 -2.77 13.29
C ASN A 76 -10.22 -3.24 14.76
N PRO A 77 -10.69 -4.47 15.10
CA PRO A 77 -10.67 -4.95 16.49
C PRO A 77 -9.26 -5.19 17.05
N GLU A 78 -8.28 -5.49 16.20
CA GLU A 78 -6.90 -5.77 16.61
C GLU A 78 -6.02 -4.53 16.56
N LEU A 79 -6.06 -3.75 15.49
CA LEU A 79 -5.27 -2.50 15.36
C LEU A 79 -5.65 -1.45 16.40
N SER A 80 -6.93 -1.42 16.83
CA SER A 80 -7.37 -0.51 17.91
C SER A 80 -6.67 -0.75 19.25
N LYS A 81 -6.03 -1.92 19.44
CA LYS A 81 -5.25 -2.30 20.62
C LYS A 81 -3.74 -2.07 20.44
N GLN A 82 -3.30 -1.68 19.26
CA GLN A 82 -1.91 -1.39 18.94
C GLN A 82 -1.62 0.11 19.15
N ASP A 83 -0.38 0.42 19.49
CA ASP A 83 0.09 1.82 19.60
C ASP A 83 0.45 2.36 18.21
N ILE A 84 -0.58 2.68 17.43
CA ILE A 84 -0.48 3.13 16.04
C ILE A 84 -0.78 4.62 15.88
N PHE A 85 -0.26 5.21 14.81
CA PHE A 85 -0.73 6.49 14.28
C PHE A 85 -1.68 6.20 13.12
N ASN A 86 -2.94 6.58 13.29
CA ASN A 86 -3.97 6.47 12.26
C ASN A 86 -4.20 7.84 11.62
N PHE A 87 -3.87 7.95 10.32
CA PHE A 87 -4.05 9.17 9.55
C PHE A 87 -5.39 9.13 8.82
N SER A 88 -6.34 9.94 9.28
CA SER A 88 -7.74 9.80 8.88
C SER A 88 -8.14 10.52 7.59
N GLN A 89 -7.27 11.33 7.00
CA GLN A 89 -7.60 12.16 5.82
C GLN A 89 -6.51 12.05 4.75
N VAL A 90 -6.43 10.91 4.10
CA VAL A 90 -5.41 10.63 3.07
C VAL A 90 -6.08 10.37 1.72
N SER A 91 -5.63 11.07 0.68
CA SER A 91 -6.10 10.84 -0.69
C SER A 91 -5.11 10.00 -1.50
N SER A 92 -5.64 9.16 -2.38
CA SER A 92 -4.83 8.37 -3.32
C SER A 92 -4.36 9.17 -4.53
N CYS A 93 -3.34 8.70 -5.21
CA CYS A 93 -2.88 9.27 -6.47
C CYS A 93 -3.80 8.89 -7.65
N GLY A 94 -4.38 7.71 -7.60
CA GLY A 94 -5.29 7.19 -8.62
C GLY A 94 -6.43 6.41 -8.00
N THR A 95 -7.27 5.87 -8.86
CA THR A 95 -8.41 5.03 -8.53
C THR A 95 -8.21 3.58 -8.97
N ALA A 96 -7.00 3.21 -9.35
CA ALA A 96 -6.61 1.88 -9.79
C ALA A 96 -5.13 1.64 -9.49
N THR A 97 -4.77 0.39 -9.14
CA THR A 97 -3.42 -0.05 -8.79
C THR A 97 -2.39 0.33 -9.85
N ALA A 98 -2.75 0.17 -11.13
CA ALA A 98 -1.86 0.50 -12.26
C ALA A 98 -1.46 1.98 -12.34
N VAL A 99 -2.20 2.87 -11.69
CA VAL A 99 -1.90 4.31 -11.59
C VAL A 99 -1.30 4.64 -10.24
N SER A 100 -1.96 4.23 -9.14
CA SER A 100 -1.58 4.63 -7.78
C SER A 100 -0.20 4.11 -7.38
N VAL A 101 0.11 2.83 -7.66
CA VAL A 101 1.41 2.25 -7.25
C VAL A 101 2.57 2.97 -7.95
N PRO A 102 2.67 3.03 -9.29
CA PRO A 102 3.79 3.75 -9.89
C PRO A 102 3.81 5.24 -9.52
N CYS A 103 2.67 5.89 -9.33
CA CYS A 103 2.60 7.28 -8.92
C CYS A 103 3.22 7.50 -7.54
N MET A 104 2.80 6.77 -6.51
CA MET A 104 3.27 6.98 -5.14
C MET A 104 4.77 6.69 -4.97
N PHE A 105 5.37 5.85 -5.82
CA PHE A 105 6.80 5.54 -5.80
C PHE A 105 7.64 6.46 -6.70
N SER A 106 7.00 7.26 -7.59
CA SER A 106 7.71 8.05 -8.60
C SER A 106 8.40 9.31 -8.07
N GLY A 107 7.93 9.86 -6.94
CA GLY A 107 8.33 11.19 -6.45
C GLY A 107 7.67 12.35 -7.20
N MET A 108 6.75 12.08 -8.13
CA MET A 108 5.92 13.09 -8.78
C MET A 108 4.61 13.24 -8.02
N PRO A 109 4.18 14.45 -7.63
CA PRO A 109 2.84 14.66 -7.09
C PRO A 109 1.78 14.25 -8.12
N ARG A 110 0.61 13.83 -7.65
CA ARG A 110 -0.51 13.42 -8.51
C ARG A 110 -0.82 14.41 -9.63
N VAL A 111 -0.77 15.70 -9.32
CA VAL A 111 -1.11 16.77 -10.29
C VAL A 111 -0.08 16.89 -11.43
N ASP A 112 1.13 16.44 -11.21
CA ASP A 112 2.24 16.48 -12.17
C ASP A 112 2.67 15.08 -12.61
N TYR A 113 1.87 14.04 -12.28
CA TYR A 113 2.23 12.67 -12.56
C TYR A 113 2.25 12.38 -14.06
N ASP A 114 3.40 11.98 -14.56
CA ASP A 114 3.67 11.54 -15.92
C ASP A 114 3.96 10.03 -15.92
N GLU A 115 2.98 9.23 -16.38
CA GLU A 115 3.08 7.78 -16.45
C GLU A 115 4.23 7.32 -17.36
N GLN A 116 4.46 8.02 -18.47
CA GLN A 116 5.55 7.68 -19.39
C GLN A 116 6.90 7.90 -18.72
N LEU A 117 7.12 9.04 -18.05
CA LEU A 117 8.34 9.31 -17.32
C LEU A 117 8.53 8.32 -16.17
N ALA A 118 7.49 8.02 -15.38
CA ALA A 118 7.54 7.05 -14.30
C ALA A 118 7.97 5.66 -14.79
N SER A 119 7.57 5.25 -16.01
CA SER A 119 7.87 3.94 -16.56
C SER A 119 9.36 3.68 -16.85
N HIS A 120 10.18 4.74 -16.96
CA HIS A 120 11.61 4.62 -17.28
C HIS A 120 12.51 5.54 -16.43
N ARG A 121 11.99 6.08 -15.31
CA ARG A 121 12.77 6.83 -14.34
C ARG A 121 12.89 6.05 -13.04
N GLU A 122 14.03 6.16 -12.38
CA GLU A 122 14.20 5.64 -11.02
C GLU A 122 13.20 6.27 -10.05
N GLY A 123 12.83 5.51 -9.03
CA GLY A 123 11.86 5.93 -8.01
C GLY A 123 12.37 5.71 -6.59
N LEU A 124 11.44 5.73 -5.65
CA LEU A 124 11.67 5.63 -4.21
C LEU A 124 12.61 4.47 -3.82
N LEU A 125 12.34 3.26 -4.37
CA LEU A 125 13.09 2.06 -4.00
C LEU A 125 14.53 2.08 -4.55
N ASP A 126 14.74 2.64 -5.74
CA ASP A 126 16.07 2.81 -6.31
C ASP A 126 16.92 3.76 -5.46
N ILE A 127 16.31 4.85 -5.01
CA ILE A 127 16.96 5.89 -4.17
C ILE A 127 17.32 5.30 -2.80
N ALA A 128 16.40 4.58 -2.16
CA ALA A 128 16.67 3.92 -0.89
C ALA A 128 17.80 2.89 -1.01
N LYS A 129 17.82 2.10 -2.10
CA LYS A 129 18.88 1.14 -2.40
C LYS A 129 20.24 1.84 -2.60
N ARG A 130 20.28 2.93 -3.36
CA ARG A 130 21.49 3.74 -3.58
C ARG A 130 22.03 4.32 -2.28
N ALA A 131 21.16 4.71 -1.38
CA ALA A 131 21.53 5.20 -0.05
C ALA A 131 22.00 4.10 0.92
N GLY A 132 22.07 2.82 0.49
CA GLY A 132 22.63 1.71 1.27
C GLY A 132 21.61 0.82 1.96
N TYR A 133 20.30 0.99 1.72
CA TYR A 133 19.27 0.06 2.18
C TYR A 133 19.28 -1.23 1.37
N GLN A 134 19.13 -2.36 2.07
CA GLN A 134 18.71 -3.60 1.40
C GLN A 134 17.20 -3.49 1.16
N VAL A 135 16.81 -3.40 -0.12
CA VAL A 135 15.41 -3.20 -0.51
C VAL A 135 14.85 -4.47 -1.13
N THR A 136 13.72 -4.95 -0.59
CA THR A 136 13.08 -6.19 -1.02
C THR A 136 11.58 -5.97 -1.21
N TRP A 137 11.03 -6.51 -2.31
CA TRP A 137 9.59 -6.53 -2.60
C TRP A 137 9.05 -7.95 -2.44
N ILE A 138 7.96 -8.12 -1.70
CA ILE A 138 7.22 -9.38 -1.56
C ILE A 138 5.79 -9.15 -2.05
N ASP A 139 5.38 -9.88 -3.09
CA ASP A 139 4.13 -9.63 -3.79
C ASP A 139 3.07 -10.71 -3.54
N ASN A 140 1.90 -10.32 -3.09
CA ASN A 140 0.68 -11.13 -3.11
C ASN A 140 -0.43 -10.47 -3.95
N ASN A 141 -0.03 -9.74 -4.99
CA ASN A 141 -0.94 -9.04 -5.89
C ASN A 141 -0.51 -9.31 -7.35
N SER A 142 -0.72 -8.37 -8.23
CA SER A 142 -0.44 -8.46 -9.67
C SER A 142 0.88 -7.79 -10.08
N GLY A 143 1.88 -7.81 -9.19
CA GLY A 143 3.21 -7.22 -9.40
C GLY A 143 3.29 -5.73 -9.07
N CYS A 144 4.49 -5.19 -9.04
CA CYS A 144 4.82 -3.84 -8.57
C CYS A 144 4.64 -2.71 -9.59
N LYS A 145 4.12 -3.00 -10.77
CA LYS A 145 3.87 -2.01 -11.84
C LYS A 145 5.11 -1.17 -12.21
N GLY A 146 6.29 -1.78 -12.14
CA GLY A 146 7.58 -1.14 -12.46
C GLY A 146 8.32 -0.56 -11.23
N ALA A 147 7.65 -0.36 -10.11
CA ALA A 147 8.25 0.24 -8.92
C ALA A 147 9.41 -0.58 -8.31
N CYS A 148 9.43 -1.90 -8.50
CA CYS A 148 10.43 -2.80 -7.93
C CYS A 148 11.38 -3.45 -8.95
N ASP A 149 11.36 -3.02 -10.21
CA ASP A 149 12.10 -3.70 -11.30
C ASP A 149 13.61 -3.78 -11.06
N ARG A 150 14.18 -2.92 -10.23
CA ARG A 150 15.62 -2.80 -9.98
C ARG A 150 16.05 -3.14 -8.55
N VAL A 151 15.11 -3.70 -7.75
CA VAL A 151 15.37 -4.18 -6.40
C VAL A 151 15.10 -5.69 -6.30
N GLU A 152 15.44 -6.28 -5.16
CA GLU A 152 15.17 -7.69 -4.90
C GLU A 152 13.67 -7.96 -4.89
N GLN A 153 13.23 -8.97 -5.65
CA GLN A 153 11.88 -9.50 -5.62
C GLN A 153 11.92 -10.89 -4.98
N TYR A 154 11.44 -10.98 -3.74
CA TYR A 154 11.45 -12.24 -3.01
C TYR A 154 10.43 -13.20 -3.60
N GLN A 155 10.90 -14.37 -3.99
CA GLN A 155 10.04 -15.44 -4.51
C GLN A 155 9.42 -16.20 -3.34
N ILE A 156 8.11 -16.11 -3.21
CA ILE A 156 7.38 -16.81 -2.15
C ILE A 156 7.54 -18.34 -2.35
N PRO A 157 8.04 -19.06 -1.33
CA PRO A 157 8.28 -20.49 -1.44
C PRO A 157 7.01 -21.32 -1.63
N GLU A 158 7.13 -22.45 -2.33
CA GLU A 158 6.02 -23.32 -2.67
C GLU A 158 5.29 -23.91 -1.44
N ASN A 159 6.00 -24.13 -0.33
CA ASN A 159 5.39 -24.59 0.91
C ASN A 159 4.40 -23.54 1.47
N LEU A 160 4.69 -22.25 1.34
CA LEU A 160 3.78 -21.18 1.77
C LEU A 160 2.60 -21.04 0.82
N LYS A 161 2.84 -21.19 -0.50
CA LYS A 161 1.73 -21.20 -1.48
C LYS A 161 0.78 -22.37 -1.23
N LYS A 162 1.29 -23.56 -0.95
CA LYS A 162 0.46 -24.72 -0.60
C LYS A 162 -0.37 -24.50 0.66
N LYS A 163 0.14 -23.72 1.62
CA LYS A 163 -0.56 -23.40 2.86
C LYS A 163 -1.66 -22.37 2.67
N TRP A 164 -1.40 -21.32 1.90
CA TRP A 164 -2.22 -20.11 1.88
C TRP A 164 -2.99 -19.88 0.59
N CYS A 165 -2.66 -20.61 -0.51
CA CYS A 165 -3.28 -20.37 -1.79
C CYS A 165 -4.34 -21.44 -2.12
N LYS A 166 -5.43 -21.00 -2.72
CA LYS A 166 -6.48 -21.84 -3.27
C LYS A 166 -6.97 -21.22 -4.59
N ASP A 167 -7.16 -22.06 -5.62
CA ASP A 167 -7.66 -21.65 -6.94
C ASP A 167 -6.87 -20.48 -7.57
N GLY A 168 -5.53 -20.43 -7.34
CA GLY A 168 -4.64 -19.41 -7.89
C GLY A 168 -4.61 -18.09 -7.11
N GLU A 169 -5.35 -17.96 -6.02
CA GLU A 169 -5.39 -16.80 -5.15
C GLU A 169 -4.91 -17.16 -3.74
N CYS A 170 -4.20 -16.24 -3.07
CA CYS A 170 -3.61 -16.50 -1.76
C CYS A 170 -4.15 -15.50 -0.72
N TYR A 171 -4.38 -15.99 0.49
CA TYR A 171 -4.64 -15.11 1.64
C TYR A 171 -3.40 -14.29 2.02
N ASP A 172 -3.60 -13.08 2.51
CA ASP A 172 -2.50 -12.16 2.87
C ASP A 172 -1.65 -12.62 4.07
N ASP A 173 -2.07 -13.64 4.83
CA ASP A 173 -1.21 -14.35 5.79
C ASP A 173 0.08 -14.88 5.14
N ILE A 174 0.07 -15.14 3.83
CA ILE A 174 1.26 -15.54 3.08
C ILE A 174 2.38 -14.49 3.17
N LEU A 175 2.02 -13.21 3.25
CA LEU A 175 2.98 -12.12 3.40
C LEU A 175 3.62 -12.13 4.79
N ILE A 176 2.86 -12.48 5.85
CA ILE A 176 3.36 -12.58 7.21
C ILE A 176 4.39 -13.71 7.29
N ASP A 177 4.01 -14.90 6.80
CA ASP A 177 4.88 -16.07 6.81
C ASP A 177 6.11 -15.86 5.91
N SER A 178 5.94 -15.20 4.75
CA SER A 178 7.04 -14.84 3.85
C SER A 178 8.01 -13.86 4.53
N LEU A 179 7.49 -12.84 5.22
CA LEU A 179 8.30 -11.90 5.99
C LEU A 179 9.13 -12.62 7.05
N LYS A 180 8.51 -13.50 7.85
CA LYS A 180 9.20 -14.29 8.88
C LYS A 180 10.29 -15.18 8.27
N GLN A 181 9.97 -15.86 7.17
CA GLN A 181 10.93 -16.72 6.50
C GLN A 181 12.09 -15.91 5.90
N TYR A 182 11.81 -14.81 5.23
CA TYR A 182 12.82 -13.89 4.69
C TYR A 182 13.74 -13.37 5.78
N LEU A 183 13.19 -12.87 6.88
CA LEU A 183 13.97 -12.37 8.02
C LEU A 183 14.84 -13.46 8.65
N GLY A 184 14.36 -14.69 8.66
CA GLY A 184 15.12 -15.87 9.12
C GLY A 184 16.32 -16.23 8.24
N THR A 185 16.39 -15.77 6.99
CA THR A 185 17.52 -15.98 6.08
C THR A 185 18.65 -14.94 6.25
N ILE A 186 18.39 -13.88 6.99
CA ILE A 186 19.38 -12.81 7.19
C ILE A 186 20.50 -13.30 8.11
N ALA A 187 21.74 -13.21 7.64
CA ALA A 187 22.90 -13.57 8.44
C ALA A 187 22.96 -12.76 9.75
N LYS A 188 23.47 -13.40 10.82
CA LYS A 188 23.50 -12.76 12.16
C LYS A 188 24.36 -11.50 12.22
N ASP A 189 25.39 -11.44 11.41
CA ASP A 189 26.33 -10.35 11.26
C ASP A 189 25.96 -9.31 10.20
N ASP A 190 24.84 -9.52 9.47
CA ASP A 190 24.31 -8.54 8.53
C ASP A 190 23.52 -7.47 9.29
N ASP A 191 24.11 -6.31 9.44
CA ASP A 191 23.59 -5.12 10.14
C ASP A 191 23.11 -4.01 9.18
N ARG A 192 22.99 -4.32 7.88
CA ARG A 192 22.50 -3.35 6.88
C ARG A 192 21.06 -2.94 7.17
N PRO A 193 20.73 -1.64 7.03
CA PRO A 193 19.34 -1.19 7.14
C PRO A 193 18.49 -1.78 6.00
N ARG A 194 17.20 -1.99 6.26
CA ARG A 194 16.28 -2.69 5.34
C ARG A 194 15.00 -1.94 5.13
N LEU A 195 14.55 -1.95 3.88
CA LEU A 195 13.21 -1.55 3.47
C LEU A 195 12.55 -2.75 2.77
N ILE A 196 11.50 -3.29 3.37
CA ILE A 196 10.75 -4.41 2.80
C ILE A 196 9.36 -3.90 2.44
N VAL A 197 8.97 -4.06 1.18
CA VAL A 197 7.63 -3.73 0.69
C VAL A 197 6.81 -5.00 0.61
N LEU A 198 5.65 -5.00 1.25
CA LEU A 198 4.67 -6.08 1.20
C LEU A 198 3.44 -5.58 0.43
N HIS A 199 3.10 -6.25 -0.66
CA HIS A 199 1.98 -5.86 -1.52
C HIS A 199 0.83 -6.84 -1.36
N GLN A 200 -0.28 -6.37 -0.77
CA GLN A 200 -1.44 -7.18 -0.44
C GLN A 200 -2.37 -7.40 -1.64
N VAL A 201 -3.11 -8.50 -1.63
CA VAL A 201 -4.33 -8.65 -2.42
C VAL A 201 -5.51 -7.91 -1.77
N GLY A 202 -5.46 -7.73 -0.47
CA GLY A 202 -6.36 -6.88 0.32
C GLY A 202 -7.85 -7.10 0.06
N SER A 203 -8.53 -6.01 -0.28
CA SER A 203 -9.99 -5.98 -0.53
C SER A 203 -10.36 -6.05 -2.01
N HIS A 204 -9.49 -6.59 -2.87
CA HIS A 204 -9.68 -6.62 -4.33
C HIS A 204 -10.99 -7.33 -4.73
N GLY A 205 -11.87 -6.60 -5.39
CA GLY A 205 -13.16 -7.10 -5.89
C GLY A 205 -13.09 -7.80 -7.25
N PRO A 206 -14.23 -8.29 -7.76
CA PRO A 206 -15.55 -8.31 -7.11
C PRO A 206 -15.74 -9.46 -6.10
N ALA A 207 -14.81 -10.42 -6.01
CA ALA A 207 -14.95 -11.62 -5.20
C ALA A 207 -14.57 -11.37 -3.72
N TYR A 208 -15.16 -10.37 -3.05
CA TYR A 208 -14.81 -10.00 -1.68
C TYR A 208 -14.90 -11.18 -0.70
N TYR A 209 -15.89 -12.07 -0.87
CA TYR A 209 -16.09 -13.26 -0.03
C TYR A 209 -14.90 -14.23 -0.02
N LYS A 210 -14.02 -14.15 -1.04
CA LYS A 210 -12.79 -14.95 -1.13
C LYS A 210 -11.58 -14.29 -0.50
N ARG A 211 -11.66 -13.01 -0.11
CA ARG A 211 -10.50 -12.24 0.36
C ARG A 211 -10.16 -12.46 1.83
N ALA A 212 -11.09 -12.97 2.61
CA ALA A 212 -10.92 -13.25 4.04
C ALA A 212 -11.25 -14.71 4.35
N PRO A 213 -10.45 -15.39 5.18
CA PRO A 213 -10.82 -16.66 5.77
C PRO A 213 -12.13 -16.53 6.58
N GLU A 214 -12.90 -17.60 6.70
CA GLU A 214 -14.19 -17.59 7.41
C GLU A 214 -14.08 -17.08 8.86
N ALA A 215 -12.98 -17.38 9.54
CA ALA A 215 -12.70 -16.91 10.89
C ALA A 215 -12.66 -15.37 11.02
N TYR A 216 -12.43 -14.65 9.92
CA TYR A 216 -12.37 -13.18 9.85
C TYR A 216 -13.58 -12.58 9.13
N GLN A 217 -14.69 -13.29 9.09
CA GLN A 217 -15.95 -12.86 8.48
C GLN A 217 -17.07 -12.71 9.53
N PRO A 218 -16.97 -11.76 10.47
CA PRO A 218 -17.98 -11.59 11.52
C PRO A 218 -19.33 -11.04 11.00
N PHE A 219 -19.32 -10.35 9.85
CA PHE A 219 -20.51 -9.71 9.31
C PHE A 219 -21.22 -10.64 8.33
N LYS A 220 -22.50 -10.94 8.61
CA LYS A 220 -23.37 -11.85 7.84
C LYS A 220 -24.74 -11.19 7.64
N PRO A 221 -25.51 -11.54 6.58
CA PRO A 221 -25.13 -12.44 5.48
C PRO A 221 -24.10 -11.83 4.54
N THR A 222 -23.45 -12.68 3.71
CA THR A 222 -22.42 -12.30 2.74
C THR A 222 -22.90 -12.43 1.29
N CYS A 223 -22.29 -11.68 0.39
CA CYS A 223 -22.48 -11.75 -1.06
C CYS A 223 -21.44 -12.74 -1.64
N ASP A 224 -21.82 -14.00 -1.79
CA ASP A 224 -20.94 -15.10 -2.17
C ASP A 224 -20.87 -15.32 -3.69
N THR A 225 -20.82 -14.23 -4.47
CA THR A 225 -20.79 -14.24 -5.92
C THR A 225 -19.96 -13.08 -6.48
N ASN A 226 -19.45 -13.25 -7.70
CA ASN A 226 -18.80 -12.16 -8.45
C ASN A 226 -19.82 -11.21 -9.09
N ALA A 227 -21.09 -11.63 -9.22
CA ALA A 227 -22.18 -10.80 -9.74
C ALA A 227 -22.77 -9.92 -8.62
N ILE A 228 -21.93 -9.05 -8.08
CA ILE A 228 -22.20 -8.25 -6.86
C ILE A 228 -23.44 -7.36 -6.96
N GLN A 229 -23.84 -6.96 -8.19
CA GLN A 229 -25.07 -6.17 -8.41
C GLN A 229 -26.36 -6.96 -8.12
N GLY A 230 -26.27 -8.29 -8.02
CA GLY A 230 -27.39 -9.17 -7.65
C GLY A 230 -27.59 -9.36 -6.16
N CYS A 231 -26.60 -8.97 -5.36
CA CYS A 231 -26.68 -9.01 -3.90
C CYS A 231 -27.42 -7.78 -3.33
N SER A 232 -27.98 -7.94 -2.16
CA SER A 232 -28.46 -6.78 -1.39
C SER A 232 -27.28 -5.89 -0.96
N GLN A 233 -27.54 -4.63 -0.71
CA GLN A 233 -26.54 -3.69 -0.23
C GLN A 233 -25.89 -4.16 1.09
N THR A 234 -26.69 -4.79 1.97
CA THR A 234 -26.18 -5.34 3.24
C THR A 234 -25.21 -6.50 3.02
N GLU A 235 -25.55 -7.45 2.15
CA GLU A 235 -24.67 -8.59 1.83
C GLU A 235 -23.34 -8.12 1.23
N LEU A 236 -23.42 -7.16 0.30
CA LEU A 236 -22.23 -6.60 -0.36
C LEU A 236 -21.32 -5.88 0.65
N LEU A 237 -21.89 -4.98 1.47
CA LEU A 237 -21.14 -4.27 2.50
C LEU A 237 -20.56 -5.21 3.55
N ASN A 238 -21.30 -6.24 3.99
CA ASN A 238 -20.78 -7.24 4.93
C ASN A 238 -19.57 -7.97 4.34
N SER A 239 -19.65 -8.38 3.08
CA SER A 239 -18.54 -9.07 2.40
C SER A 239 -17.32 -8.18 2.27
N TYR A 240 -17.49 -6.91 1.91
CA TYR A 240 -16.41 -5.94 1.82
C TYR A 240 -15.81 -5.63 3.21
N ASP A 241 -16.64 -5.37 4.22
CA ASP A 241 -16.19 -5.06 5.58
C ASP A 241 -15.42 -6.23 6.22
N ASN A 242 -15.77 -7.47 5.91
CA ASN A 242 -15.02 -8.65 6.33
C ASN A 242 -13.59 -8.64 5.77
N THR A 243 -13.37 -8.11 4.57
CA THR A 243 -12.00 -7.97 4.02
C THR A 243 -11.18 -6.94 4.80
N ILE A 244 -11.82 -5.91 5.33
CA ILE A 244 -11.18 -4.90 6.19
C ILE A 244 -10.82 -5.50 7.55
N VAL A 245 -11.71 -6.31 8.16
CA VAL A 245 -11.40 -7.06 9.39
C VAL A 245 -10.19 -7.97 9.19
N TYR A 246 -10.09 -8.61 8.04
CA TYR A 246 -8.96 -9.47 7.75
C TYR A 246 -7.67 -8.67 7.51
N THR A 247 -7.73 -7.55 6.83
CA THR A 247 -6.59 -6.61 6.70
C THR A 247 -6.12 -6.11 8.06
N ASP A 248 -7.05 -5.79 8.97
CA ASP A 248 -6.75 -5.42 10.37
C ASP A 248 -5.95 -6.52 11.08
N HIS A 249 -6.39 -7.78 10.97
CA HIS A 249 -5.67 -8.93 11.50
C HIS A 249 -4.25 -9.05 10.90
N VAL A 250 -4.13 -9.02 9.58
CA VAL A 250 -2.85 -9.18 8.88
C VAL A 250 -1.85 -8.11 9.32
N LEU A 251 -2.27 -6.84 9.36
CA LEU A 251 -1.42 -5.73 9.81
C LEU A 251 -1.03 -5.88 11.29
N SER A 252 -1.95 -6.29 12.14
CA SER A 252 -1.68 -6.52 13.56
C SER A 252 -0.66 -7.65 13.77
N GLN A 253 -0.74 -8.73 12.98
CA GLN A 253 0.25 -9.82 13.03
C GLN A 253 1.62 -9.40 12.48
N MET A 254 1.67 -8.55 11.47
CA MET A 254 2.94 -7.95 11.00
C MET A 254 3.58 -7.10 12.12
N ILE A 255 2.80 -6.26 12.81
CA ILE A 255 3.28 -5.48 13.96
C ILE A 255 3.79 -6.39 15.07
N ASN A 256 3.05 -7.44 15.43
CA ASN A 256 3.47 -8.41 16.44
C ASN A 256 4.78 -9.11 16.05
N THR A 257 4.95 -9.45 14.78
CA THR A 257 6.21 -10.01 14.25
C THR A 257 7.38 -9.02 14.43
N LEU A 258 7.15 -7.74 14.17
CA LEU A 258 8.18 -6.70 14.31
C LEU A 258 8.55 -6.42 15.76
N LYS A 259 7.63 -6.58 16.71
CA LYS A 259 7.89 -6.43 18.16
C LYS A 259 8.91 -7.46 18.68
N GLU A 260 8.99 -8.63 18.06
CA GLU A 260 9.93 -9.69 18.45
C GLU A 260 11.36 -9.45 17.93
N ILE A 261 11.57 -8.43 17.09
CA ILE A 261 12.86 -8.16 16.46
C ILE A 261 13.64 -7.13 17.29
N SER A 262 14.70 -7.58 17.94
CA SER A 262 15.52 -6.73 18.81
C SER A 262 16.75 -6.13 18.16
N LYS A 263 17.20 -6.68 17.01
CA LYS A 263 18.43 -6.23 16.34
C LYS A 263 18.22 -5.02 15.41
N TYR A 264 16.99 -4.56 15.26
CA TYR A 264 16.61 -3.40 14.44
C TYR A 264 15.74 -2.42 15.22
N GLN A 265 15.79 -1.17 14.81
CA GLN A 265 14.70 -0.21 15.05
C GLN A 265 13.63 -0.52 14.02
N THR A 266 12.49 -1.10 14.42
CA THR A 266 11.46 -1.55 13.49
C THR A 266 10.34 -0.54 13.34
N GLY A 267 9.84 -0.36 12.12
CA GLY A 267 8.69 0.45 11.79
C GLY A 267 7.82 -0.23 10.73
N LEU A 268 6.54 0.11 10.74
CA LEU A 268 5.58 -0.30 9.72
C LEU A 268 4.81 0.92 9.24
N TRP A 269 4.66 1.05 7.92
CA TRP A 269 3.79 2.03 7.27
C TRP A 269 2.85 1.30 6.33
N TYR A 270 1.55 1.36 6.60
CA TYR A 270 0.48 0.85 5.74
C TYR A 270 -0.19 1.99 5.00
N LEU A 271 -0.40 1.82 3.71
CA LEU A 271 -1.09 2.77 2.83
C LEU A 271 -1.81 2.00 1.73
N SER A 272 -3.15 2.12 1.63
CA SER A 272 -3.88 1.52 0.52
C SER A 272 -3.63 2.30 -0.78
N ASP A 273 -3.61 1.59 -1.90
CA ASP A 273 -3.37 2.17 -3.21
C ASP A 273 -4.56 3.00 -3.73
N HIS A 274 -5.78 2.53 -3.54
CA HIS A 274 -7.04 3.22 -3.80
C HIS A 274 -8.16 2.64 -2.93
N GLY A 275 -9.34 3.23 -2.99
CA GLY A 275 -10.54 2.72 -2.34
C GLY A 275 -11.46 1.96 -3.29
N GLU A 276 -12.74 1.81 -2.90
CA GLU A 276 -13.73 0.99 -3.60
C GLU A 276 -15.15 1.55 -3.48
N SER A 277 -15.90 1.55 -4.55
CA SER A 277 -17.34 1.80 -4.53
C SER A 277 -18.10 0.50 -4.38
N THR A 278 -19.07 0.45 -3.48
CA THR A 278 -19.88 -0.73 -3.16
C THR A 278 -21.37 -0.52 -3.44
N GLY A 279 -21.69 0.32 -4.42
CA GLY A 279 -23.07 0.60 -4.84
C GLY A 279 -23.52 2.05 -4.62
N GLU A 280 -22.70 2.88 -4.01
CA GLU A 280 -22.98 4.31 -3.81
C GLU A 280 -23.23 4.99 -5.17
N HIS A 281 -24.36 5.71 -5.27
CA HIS A 281 -24.82 6.35 -6.53
C HIS A 281 -24.88 5.38 -7.74
N GLY A 282 -25.03 4.07 -7.49
CA GLY A 282 -25.02 3.03 -8.54
C GLY A 282 -23.64 2.73 -9.08
N LEU A 283 -22.56 3.18 -8.43
CA LEU A 283 -21.19 2.87 -8.77
C LEU A 283 -20.72 1.64 -7.99
N TYR A 284 -19.96 0.80 -8.65
CA TYR A 284 -19.34 -0.40 -8.09
C TYR A 284 -17.88 -0.47 -8.51
N LEU A 285 -17.06 -1.13 -7.69
CA LEU A 285 -15.63 -1.29 -7.94
C LEU A 285 -14.87 0.05 -7.96
N HIS A 286 -13.81 0.13 -8.72
CA HIS A 286 -12.89 1.25 -8.79
C HIS A 286 -12.56 1.63 -10.23
N GLY A 287 -11.60 2.55 -10.45
CA GLY A 287 -11.14 2.93 -11.78
C GLY A 287 -11.92 4.08 -12.43
N SER A 288 -12.77 4.79 -11.67
CA SER A 288 -13.40 6.02 -12.17
C SER A 288 -12.35 7.07 -12.49
N PRO A 289 -12.55 7.92 -13.52
CA PRO A 289 -11.67 9.07 -13.75
C PRO A 289 -11.56 9.91 -12.48
N TYR A 290 -10.34 10.22 -12.04
CA TYR A 290 -10.09 10.82 -10.72
C TYR A 290 -10.89 12.10 -10.47
N ALA A 291 -11.07 12.94 -11.49
CA ALA A 291 -11.79 14.22 -11.38
C ALA A 291 -13.28 14.07 -10.99
N ILE A 292 -13.88 12.91 -11.24
CA ILE A 292 -15.29 12.60 -10.95
C ILE A 292 -15.44 11.38 -10.03
N ALA A 293 -14.33 10.84 -9.56
CA ALA A 293 -14.34 9.68 -8.68
C ALA A 293 -14.93 10.05 -7.31
N PRO A 294 -15.81 9.21 -6.75
CA PRO A 294 -16.31 9.43 -5.41
C PRO A 294 -15.20 9.22 -4.36
N SER A 295 -15.39 9.80 -3.16
CA SER A 295 -14.44 9.68 -2.05
C SER A 295 -14.17 8.21 -1.68
N GLN A 296 -15.15 7.32 -1.89
CA GLN A 296 -14.98 5.88 -1.67
C GLN A 296 -13.81 5.29 -2.45
N GLN A 297 -13.48 5.85 -3.62
CA GLN A 297 -12.37 5.36 -4.46
C GLN A 297 -11.06 6.12 -4.21
N THR A 298 -11.10 7.31 -3.60
CA THR A 298 -9.93 8.20 -3.48
C THR A 298 -9.49 8.45 -2.05
N HIS A 299 -10.34 8.23 -1.05
CA HIS A 299 -10.01 8.38 0.37
C HIS A 299 -9.58 7.04 0.94
N VAL A 300 -8.29 6.93 1.29
CA VAL A 300 -7.63 5.68 1.66
C VAL A 300 -7.12 5.69 3.10
N PRO A 301 -7.07 4.53 3.78
CA PRO A 301 -6.47 4.42 5.10
C PRO A 301 -4.95 4.51 5.02
N MET A 302 -4.35 5.14 6.02
CA MET A 302 -2.91 5.17 6.25
C MET A 302 -2.61 5.00 7.74
N ILE A 303 -1.73 4.08 8.07
CA ILE A 303 -1.38 3.73 9.44
C ILE A 303 0.14 3.59 9.56
N MET A 304 0.71 4.10 10.66
CA MET A 304 2.11 3.88 11.01
C MET A 304 2.21 3.27 12.40
N TRP A 305 3.23 2.44 12.57
CA TRP A 305 3.64 1.89 13.86
C TRP A 305 5.17 1.91 13.96
N PHE A 306 5.69 2.17 15.16
CA PHE A 306 7.12 2.17 15.46
C PHE A 306 7.39 1.42 16.75
N SER A 307 8.48 0.64 16.77
CA SER A 307 8.96 -0.02 17.99
C SER A 307 9.45 1.00 19.03
N GLU A 308 9.52 0.57 20.28
CA GLU A 308 10.08 1.41 21.35
C GLU A 308 11.51 1.84 21.04
N SER A 309 12.33 0.94 20.48
CA SER A 309 13.68 1.28 20.05
C SER A 309 13.70 2.38 18.98
N TRP A 310 12.77 2.33 17.99
CA TRP A 310 12.64 3.40 17.01
C TRP A 310 12.26 4.73 17.66
N LYS A 311 11.25 4.74 18.52
CA LYS A 311 10.75 5.95 19.20
C LYS A 311 11.84 6.62 20.04
N GLN A 312 12.58 5.83 20.82
CA GLN A 312 13.66 6.34 21.67
C GLN A 312 14.77 7.05 20.88
N HIS A 313 15.12 6.53 19.71
CA HIS A 313 16.19 7.09 18.89
C HIS A 313 15.73 8.16 17.88
N ASN A 314 14.41 8.29 17.68
CA ASN A 314 13.83 9.21 16.68
C ASN A 314 12.63 9.99 17.25
N LEU A 315 12.71 10.39 18.51
CA LEU A 315 11.60 10.98 19.25
C LEU A 315 10.98 12.20 18.55
N ALA A 316 11.83 13.07 17.99
CA ALA A 316 11.36 14.26 17.26
C ALA A 316 10.54 13.90 16.04
N GLN A 317 10.98 12.90 15.24
CA GLN A 317 10.24 12.41 14.07
C GLN A 317 8.89 11.81 14.47
N VAL A 318 8.87 10.96 15.50
CA VAL A 318 7.65 10.29 15.98
C VAL A 318 6.64 11.30 16.52
N ASN A 319 7.10 12.28 17.32
CA ASN A 319 6.24 13.35 17.82
C ASN A 319 5.68 14.21 16.68
N CYS A 320 6.48 14.50 15.66
CA CYS A 320 6.03 15.22 14.48
C CYS A 320 4.89 14.50 13.76
N LEU A 321 5.03 13.19 13.52
CA LEU A 321 4.01 12.38 12.87
C LEU A 321 2.72 12.31 13.71
N SER A 322 2.83 12.18 15.02
CA SER A 322 1.67 12.09 15.92
C SER A 322 0.74 13.32 15.84
N GLN A 323 1.30 14.50 15.56
CA GLN A 323 0.56 15.75 15.44
C GLN A 323 -0.18 15.90 14.09
N GLN A 324 0.10 15.02 13.12
CA GLN A 324 -0.43 15.12 11.75
C GLN A 324 -1.56 14.13 11.45
N THR A 325 -2.00 13.33 12.41
CA THR A 325 -2.98 12.25 12.23
C THR A 325 -4.35 12.72 11.69
N LYS A 326 -4.68 14.00 11.87
CA LYS A 326 -5.92 14.61 11.36
C LYS A 326 -5.72 15.62 10.23
N GLN A 327 -4.49 15.78 9.76
CA GLN A 327 -4.18 16.67 8.65
C GLN A 327 -4.58 16.06 7.31
N LYS A 328 -4.86 16.91 6.32
CA LYS A 328 -5.08 16.49 4.95
C LYS A 328 -3.75 16.08 4.33
N LEU A 329 -3.62 14.82 4.05
CA LEU A 329 -2.45 14.18 3.44
C LEU A 329 -2.84 13.49 2.14
N SER A 330 -1.85 13.02 1.41
CA SER A 330 -2.04 12.23 0.19
C SER A 330 -0.92 11.20 0.02
N GLN A 331 -1.05 10.34 -0.97
CA GLN A 331 0.04 9.45 -1.37
C GLN A 331 1.28 10.21 -1.84
N ASP A 332 1.16 11.49 -2.22
CA ASP A 332 2.30 12.34 -2.57
C ASP A 332 3.27 12.55 -1.38
N ASN A 333 2.78 12.39 -0.15
CA ASN A 333 3.60 12.47 1.05
C ASN A 333 4.49 11.24 1.26
N LEU A 334 4.21 10.10 0.62
CA LEU A 334 4.95 8.85 0.85
C LEU A 334 6.43 8.98 0.47
N PHE A 335 6.70 9.39 -0.76
CA PHE A 335 8.07 9.44 -1.29
C PHE A 335 9.02 10.28 -0.42
N PRO A 336 8.74 11.58 -0.15
CA PRO A 336 9.66 12.40 0.63
C PRO A 336 9.71 11.97 2.11
N SER A 337 8.56 11.63 2.70
CA SER A 337 8.51 11.30 4.13
C SER A 337 9.15 9.95 4.45
N LEU A 338 9.02 8.96 3.57
CA LEU A 338 9.70 7.69 3.76
C LEU A 338 11.22 7.85 3.67
N LEU A 339 11.72 8.60 2.70
CA LEU A 339 13.15 8.89 2.62
C LEU A 339 13.66 9.59 3.89
N SER A 340 12.91 10.56 4.41
CA SER A 340 13.25 11.23 5.67
C SER A 340 13.22 10.28 6.88
N LEU A 341 12.22 9.38 6.98
CA LEU A 341 12.14 8.35 8.02
C LEU A 341 13.34 7.38 7.96
N LEU A 342 13.84 7.12 6.77
CA LEU A 342 14.99 6.25 6.52
C LEU A 342 16.33 6.98 6.69
N ASP A 343 16.33 8.25 7.11
CA ASP A 343 17.52 9.12 7.17
C ASP A 343 18.25 9.25 5.83
N VAL A 344 17.53 9.19 4.73
CA VAL A 344 18.07 9.38 3.39
C VAL A 344 17.93 10.85 2.97
N LYS A 345 19.03 11.47 2.60
CA LYS A 345 19.09 12.81 2.02
C LYS A 345 19.31 12.74 0.52
N THR A 346 18.58 13.57 -0.21
CA THR A 346 18.76 13.80 -1.64
C THR A 346 18.06 15.10 -2.03
N GLN A 347 18.56 15.77 -3.07
CA GLN A 347 18.00 17.02 -3.59
C GLN A 347 16.61 16.86 -4.22
N VAL A 348 16.21 15.63 -4.57
CA VAL A 348 14.91 15.36 -5.20
C VAL A 348 13.75 15.32 -4.22
N VAL A 349 14.00 15.42 -2.92
CA VAL A 349 12.94 15.46 -1.88
C VAL A 349 12.22 16.81 -1.94
N ASN A 350 10.91 16.76 -2.15
CA ASN A 350 10.05 17.92 -2.00
C ASN A 350 9.69 18.15 -0.52
N ASN A 351 10.39 19.09 0.12
CA ASN A 351 10.19 19.40 1.54
C ASN A 351 8.77 19.84 1.90
N LYS A 352 7.99 20.37 0.94
CA LYS A 352 6.59 20.75 1.18
C LYS A 352 5.67 19.55 1.36
N LEU A 353 6.05 18.41 0.79
CA LEU A 353 5.31 17.15 0.87
C LEU A 353 5.90 16.20 1.93
N ASP A 354 7.07 16.51 2.46
CA ASP A 354 7.69 15.74 3.54
C ASP A 354 7.01 16.07 4.88
N MET A 355 6.32 15.08 5.44
CA MET A 355 5.64 15.20 6.73
C MET A 355 6.60 15.58 7.86
N LEU A 356 7.85 15.13 7.80
CA LEU A 356 8.85 15.41 8.84
C LEU A 356 9.44 16.82 8.73
N SER A 357 9.36 17.45 7.58
CA SER A 357 9.79 18.84 7.38
C SER A 357 8.83 19.87 7.98
N GLN A 358 7.61 19.47 8.33
CA GLN A 358 6.59 20.36 8.84
C GLN A 358 6.74 20.70 10.34
N CYS A 359 7.61 20.02 11.06
CA CYS A 359 7.80 20.12 12.51
C CYS A 359 9.20 20.68 12.88
N LYS A 360 9.63 21.69 12.19
CA LYS A 360 10.89 22.41 12.51
C LYS A 360 10.60 23.59 13.40
#